data_7f4dc4e86b06943caa9b92ee60b6980b
#
_entry.id   7f4dc4e86b06943caa9b92ee60b6980b
#
_cell.length_a   1.000
_cell.length_b   1.000
_cell.length_c   1.000
_cell.angle_alpha   90.00
_cell.angle_beta   90.00
_cell.angle_gamma   90.00
#
_symmetry.space_group_name_H-M   'P 1'
#
loop_
_entity.id
_entity.type
_entity.pdbx_description
1 polymer ?
#
loop_
_entity_poly.entity_id
_entity_poly.type
_entity_poly.pdbx_seq_one_letter_code
_entity_poly.pdbx_strand_id
1 'polypeptide(L)'
;KIQRLHTHIANIRKDYLHKVTSEISKNHAMIVIEDLKVSNMSKSAKGTTERPGRNVKAKSGLNRSILEQGWYEMRRQLEYKQLWQGGQVLAIPPAYTSQKCACCGHTAKENRQSQSQFECLECGYTANADINGARNILAAGHAVLACGGRVQSDRPSKQEPAEVIQTSV
;
A
#
# COMPACT_ATOMS: atom_id res chain seq x y z
N LYS A 1 33.75 3.24 -5.05
CA LYS A 1 32.92 4.49 -5.23
C LYS A 1 31.45 4.16 -5.51
N ILE A 2 31.10 3.30 -6.47
CA ILE A 2 29.70 2.98 -6.88
C ILE A 2 28.87 2.47 -5.69
N GLN A 3 29.38 1.51 -4.92
CA GLN A 3 28.66 0.98 -3.73
C GLN A 3 28.31 2.08 -2.72
N ARG A 4 29.23 3.03 -2.45
CA ARG A 4 28.94 4.16 -1.55
C ARG A 4 27.80 5.04 -2.07
N LEU A 5 27.72 5.26 -3.38
CA LEU A 5 26.63 6.03 -3.99
C LEU A 5 25.29 5.31 -3.82
N HIS A 6 25.25 3.99 -4.07
CA HIS A 6 24.02 3.19 -3.86
C HIS A 6 23.59 3.21 -2.39
N THR A 7 24.53 3.06 -1.44
CA THR A 7 24.23 3.17 -0.01
C THR A 7 23.70 4.56 0.35
N HIS A 8 24.29 5.61 -0.18
CA HIS A 8 23.83 6.97 0.06
C HIS A 8 22.42 7.21 -0.44
N ILE A 9 22.10 6.79 -1.67
CA ILE A 9 20.75 6.87 -2.24
C ILE A 9 19.74 6.07 -1.38
N ALA A 10 20.10 4.86 -0.98
CA ALA A 10 19.23 4.04 -0.12
C ALA A 10 18.96 4.71 1.22
N ASN A 11 19.95 5.33 1.84
CA ASN A 11 19.81 6.05 3.11
C ASN A 11 18.91 7.29 2.95
N ILE A 12 19.07 8.07 1.88
CA ILE A 12 18.21 9.22 1.59
C ILE A 12 16.74 8.76 1.44
N ARG A 13 16.48 7.70 0.68
CA ARG A 13 15.13 7.15 0.50
C ARG A 13 14.54 6.68 1.83
N LYS A 14 15.33 6.01 2.64
CA LYS A 14 14.90 5.53 3.96
C LYS A 14 14.56 6.68 4.89
N ASP A 15 15.40 7.70 4.97
CA ASP A 15 15.16 8.91 5.75
C ASP A 15 13.88 9.64 5.31
N TYR A 16 13.70 9.80 3.99
CA TYR A 16 12.49 10.40 3.42
C TYR A 16 11.23 9.62 3.83
N LEU A 17 11.23 8.29 3.67
CA LEU A 17 10.10 7.46 4.06
C LEU A 17 9.81 7.56 5.57
N HIS A 18 10.85 7.60 6.41
CA HIS A 18 10.69 7.77 7.85
C HIS A 18 10.04 9.11 8.21
N LYS A 19 10.42 10.20 7.54
CA LYS A 19 9.84 11.53 7.75
C LYS A 19 8.37 11.55 7.35
N VAL A 20 8.07 11.12 6.12
CA VAL A 20 6.70 11.12 5.59
C VAL A 20 5.77 10.22 6.41
N THR A 21 6.18 9.00 6.72
CA THR A 21 5.35 8.08 7.51
C THR A 21 5.17 8.54 8.96
N SER A 22 6.16 9.25 9.53
CA SER A 22 6.00 9.85 10.87
C SER A 22 4.99 10.99 10.86
N GLU A 23 5.03 11.84 9.83
CA GLU A 23 4.08 12.94 9.69
C GLU A 23 2.66 12.43 9.48
N ILE A 24 2.46 11.47 8.56
CA ILE A 24 1.16 10.85 8.32
C ILE A 24 0.63 10.21 9.61
N SER A 25 1.46 9.44 10.31
CA SER A 25 1.01 8.73 11.51
C SER A 25 0.65 9.68 12.66
N LYS A 26 1.35 10.80 12.82
CA LYS A 26 1.02 11.80 13.85
C LYS A 26 -0.32 12.49 13.62
N ASN A 27 -0.69 12.68 12.36
CA ASN A 27 -1.85 13.47 11.98
C ASN A 27 -3.13 12.65 11.78
N HIS A 28 -3.02 11.30 11.74
CA HIS A 28 -4.16 10.43 11.41
C HIS A 28 -4.21 9.23 12.34
N ALA A 29 -5.33 9.05 13.03
CA ALA A 29 -5.57 7.87 13.86
C ALA A 29 -5.88 6.61 13.02
N MET A 30 -6.36 6.79 11.79
CA MET A 30 -6.64 5.71 10.84
C MET A 30 -6.03 6.01 9.49
N ILE A 31 -5.35 5.03 8.93
CA ILE A 31 -4.75 5.10 7.59
C ILE A 31 -5.30 3.93 6.78
N VAL A 32 -5.88 4.22 5.62
CA VAL A 32 -6.36 3.17 4.70
C VAL A 32 -5.45 3.11 3.49
N ILE A 33 -4.97 1.92 3.16
CA ILE A 33 -4.07 1.66 2.04
C ILE A 33 -4.60 0.51 1.18
N GLU A 34 -4.12 0.42 -0.05
CA GLU A 34 -4.35 -0.76 -0.89
C GLU A 34 -3.47 -1.94 -0.46
N ASP A 35 -4.04 -3.15 -0.44
CA ASP A 35 -3.30 -4.39 -0.19
C ASP A 35 -2.52 -4.83 -1.44
N LEU A 36 -1.50 -4.07 -1.80
CA LEU A 36 -0.67 -4.34 -2.96
C LEU A 36 0.24 -5.55 -2.74
N LYS A 37 0.10 -6.55 -3.59
CA LYS A 37 0.99 -7.73 -3.62
C LYS A 37 2.26 -7.42 -4.41
N VAL A 38 3.16 -6.60 -3.85
CA VAL A 38 4.38 -6.11 -4.50
C VAL A 38 5.25 -7.25 -5.06
N SER A 39 5.33 -8.38 -4.35
CA SER A 39 6.04 -9.58 -4.81
C SER A 39 5.47 -10.15 -6.12
N ASN A 40 4.14 -10.14 -6.27
CA ASN A 40 3.48 -10.57 -7.50
C ASN A 40 3.67 -9.55 -8.63
N MET A 41 3.58 -8.27 -8.32
CA MET A 41 3.78 -7.19 -9.29
C MET A 41 5.20 -7.18 -9.86
N SER A 42 6.20 -7.54 -9.05
CA SER A 42 7.63 -7.56 -9.42
C SER A 42 8.15 -8.92 -9.86
N LYS A 43 7.29 -9.91 -10.13
CA LYS A 43 7.72 -11.22 -10.66
C LYS A 43 8.48 -11.08 -11.97
N SER A 44 9.54 -11.93 -12.11
CA SER A 44 10.32 -12.01 -13.33
C SER A 44 9.50 -12.55 -14.49
N ALA A 45 9.72 -12.02 -15.71
CA ALA A 45 9.12 -12.51 -16.93
C ALA A 45 10.08 -13.42 -17.74
N LYS A 46 11.17 -13.91 -17.13
CA LYS A 46 12.18 -14.72 -17.85
C LYS A 46 11.61 -16.00 -18.46
N GLY A 47 10.59 -16.59 -17.83
CA GLY A 47 10.08 -17.90 -18.22
C GLY A 47 11.06 -19.04 -17.86
N THR A 48 10.89 -20.18 -18.52
CA THR A 48 11.76 -21.35 -18.42
C THR A 48 12.57 -21.53 -19.72
N THR A 49 13.51 -22.48 -19.71
CA THR A 49 14.29 -22.84 -20.91
C THR A 49 13.38 -23.34 -22.03
N GLU A 50 12.32 -24.10 -21.68
CA GLU A 50 11.35 -24.66 -22.63
C GLU A 50 10.32 -23.64 -23.12
N ARG A 51 10.01 -22.64 -22.27
CA ARG A 51 9.06 -21.56 -22.55
C ARG A 51 9.66 -20.22 -22.17
N PRO A 52 10.50 -19.64 -23.01
CA PRO A 52 11.14 -18.36 -22.75
C PRO A 52 10.11 -17.24 -22.65
N GLY A 53 10.31 -16.35 -21.72
CA GLY A 53 9.43 -15.23 -21.48
C GLY A 53 9.48 -14.16 -22.56
N ARG A 54 8.41 -13.38 -22.68
CA ARG A 54 8.33 -12.24 -23.61
C ARG A 54 8.56 -10.93 -22.88
N ASN A 55 9.11 -9.94 -23.58
CA ASN A 55 9.33 -8.57 -23.06
C ASN A 55 10.13 -8.52 -21.73
N VAL A 56 11.07 -9.47 -21.53
CA VAL A 56 11.83 -9.64 -20.28
C VAL A 56 12.55 -8.36 -19.87
N LYS A 57 13.17 -7.66 -20.84
CA LYS A 57 13.90 -6.40 -20.57
C LYS A 57 12.96 -5.29 -20.11
N ALA A 58 11.83 -5.10 -20.78
CA ALA A 58 10.81 -4.11 -20.40
C ALA A 58 10.22 -4.42 -19.00
N LYS A 59 9.89 -5.68 -18.74
CA LYS A 59 9.41 -6.13 -17.42
C LYS A 59 10.45 -5.94 -16.32
N SER A 60 11.73 -6.16 -16.62
CA SER A 60 12.82 -5.90 -15.66
C SER A 60 12.92 -4.42 -15.30
N GLY A 61 12.78 -3.51 -16.28
CA GLY A 61 12.72 -2.07 -16.05
C GLY A 61 11.53 -1.68 -15.17
N LEU A 62 10.34 -2.19 -15.50
CA LEU A 62 9.13 -1.97 -14.70
C LEU A 62 9.29 -2.50 -13.26
N ASN A 63 9.84 -3.71 -13.08
CA ASN A 63 10.08 -4.27 -11.75
C ASN A 63 11.00 -3.39 -10.91
N ARG A 64 12.05 -2.83 -11.52
CA ARG A 64 12.93 -1.86 -10.85
C ARG A 64 12.14 -0.65 -10.38
N SER A 65 11.35 -0.03 -11.27
CA SER A 65 10.52 1.12 -10.91
C SER A 65 9.54 0.82 -9.78
N ILE A 66 8.89 -0.36 -9.78
CA ILE A 66 7.98 -0.80 -8.71
C ILE A 66 8.73 -0.92 -7.38
N LEU A 67 9.89 -1.57 -7.37
CA LEU A 67 10.67 -1.78 -6.15
C LEU A 67 11.28 -0.48 -5.61
N GLU A 68 11.61 0.46 -6.49
CA GLU A 68 12.13 1.78 -6.13
C GLU A 68 11.10 2.68 -5.42
N GLN A 69 9.79 2.42 -5.57
CA GLN A 69 8.74 3.17 -4.85
C GLN A 69 8.75 2.92 -3.34
N GLY A 70 9.30 1.80 -2.89
CA GLY A 70 9.39 1.49 -1.47
C GLY A 70 8.06 1.21 -0.78
N TRP A 71 7.01 0.79 -1.51
CA TRP A 71 5.66 0.55 -0.96
C TRP A 71 5.64 -0.43 0.20
N TYR A 72 6.45 -1.51 0.13
CA TYR A 72 6.57 -2.45 1.23
C TYR A 72 7.10 -1.78 2.50
N GLU A 73 8.18 -1.00 2.38
CA GLU A 73 8.80 -0.32 3.52
C GLU A 73 7.89 0.79 4.07
N MET A 74 7.20 1.52 3.20
CA MET A 74 6.21 2.53 3.60
C MET A 74 5.09 1.89 4.43
N ARG A 75 4.48 0.80 3.94
CA ARG A 75 3.45 0.06 4.67
C ARG A 75 3.96 -0.42 6.02
N ARG A 76 5.11 -1.08 6.05
CA ARG A 76 5.73 -1.56 7.29
C ARG A 76 5.94 -0.44 8.32
N GLN A 77 6.38 0.73 7.84
CA GLN A 77 6.60 1.87 8.73
C GLN A 77 5.30 2.47 9.24
N LEU A 78 4.27 2.57 8.42
CA LEU A 78 2.94 3.03 8.86
C LEU A 78 2.34 2.07 9.89
N GLU A 79 2.41 0.75 9.67
CA GLU A 79 1.86 -0.26 10.57
C GLU A 79 2.46 -0.15 11.99
N TYR A 80 3.79 -0.17 12.15
CA TYR A 80 4.36 -0.10 13.49
C TYR A 80 4.24 1.28 14.15
N LYS A 81 4.29 2.37 13.37
CA LYS A 81 4.12 3.72 13.91
C LYS A 81 2.69 3.97 14.39
N GLN A 82 1.70 3.49 13.63
CA GLN A 82 0.31 3.54 14.06
C GLN A 82 0.08 2.71 15.33
N LEU A 83 0.68 1.52 15.42
CA LEU A 83 0.61 0.71 16.62
C LEU A 83 1.15 1.45 17.85
N TRP A 84 2.27 2.17 17.72
CA TRP A 84 2.84 2.96 18.82
C TRP A 84 1.98 4.16 19.24
N GLN A 85 1.18 4.69 18.31
CA GLN A 85 0.32 5.85 18.56
C GLN A 85 -1.12 5.48 18.92
N GLY A 86 -1.43 4.19 19.04
CA GLY A 86 -2.79 3.71 19.29
C GLY A 86 -3.74 3.86 18.10
N GLY A 87 -3.19 4.12 16.90
CA GLY A 87 -3.95 4.17 15.67
C GLY A 87 -3.96 2.83 14.93
N GLN A 88 -4.49 2.82 13.71
CA GLN A 88 -4.60 1.60 12.92
C GLN A 88 -4.32 1.84 11.44
N VAL A 89 -3.83 0.80 10.75
CA VAL A 89 -3.69 0.75 9.30
C VAL A 89 -4.62 -0.33 8.74
N LEU A 90 -5.48 0.06 7.80
CA LEU A 90 -6.37 -0.85 7.09
C LEU A 90 -5.87 -1.08 5.68
N ALA A 91 -5.68 -2.33 5.29
CA ALA A 91 -5.35 -2.70 3.92
C ALA A 91 -6.61 -3.24 3.23
N ILE A 92 -7.02 -2.58 2.14
CA ILE A 92 -8.21 -2.95 1.37
C ILE A 92 -7.83 -3.53 0.01
N PRO A 93 -8.66 -4.40 -0.60
CA PRO A 93 -8.42 -4.90 -1.95
C PRO A 93 -8.32 -3.76 -2.97
N PRO A 94 -7.31 -3.77 -3.87
CA PRO A 94 -7.10 -2.71 -4.84
C PRO A 94 -8.04 -2.76 -6.05
N ALA A 95 -8.94 -3.75 -6.10
CA ALA A 95 -9.79 -3.98 -7.25
C ALA A 95 -10.75 -2.79 -7.50
N TYR A 96 -10.68 -2.27 -8.73
CA TYR A 96 -11.54 -1.20 -9.24
C TYR A 96 -11.48 0.17 -8.54
N THR A 97 -10.62 0.37 -7.54
CA THR A 97 -10.49 1.65 -6.82
C THR A 97 -10.22 2.83 -7.76
N SER A 98 -9.45 2.64 -8.82
CA SER A 98 -9.12 3.66 -9.82
C SER A 98 -10.18 3.86 -10.92
N GLN A 99 -11.17 2.95 -11.03
CA GLN A 99 -12.20 2.97 -12.08
C GLN A 99 -13.57 3.38 -11.55
N LYS A 100 -13.79 3.24 -10.25
CA LYS A 100 -15.02 3.59 -9.56
C LYS A 100 -15.13 5.10 -9.37
N CYS A 101 -16.31 5.67 -9.63
CA CYS A 101 -16.59 7.06 -9.33
C CYS A 101 -16.84 7.26 -7.83
N ALA A 102 -16.11 8.20 -7.22
CA ALA A 102 -16.28 8.53 -5.80
C ALA A 102 -17.59 9.30 -5.51
N CYS A 103 -18.27 9.83 -6.53
CA CYS A 103 -19.53 10.53 -6.40
C CYS A 103 -20.74 9.58 -6.48
N CYS A 104 -20.90 8.86 -7.60
CA CYS A 104 -22.09 8.02 -7.84
C CYS A 104 -21.84 6.51 -7.70
N GLY A 105 -20.60 6.08 -7.57
CA GLY A 105 -20.26 4.64 -7.46
C GLY A 105 -20.19 3.90 -8.80
N HIS A 106 -20.53 4.52 -9.93
CA HIS A 106 -20.41 3.91 -11.25
C HIS A 106 -18.99 3.44 -11.53
N THR A 107 -18.80 2.22 -12.01
CA THR A 107 -17.50 1.62 -12.26
C THR A 107 -17.35 1.28 -13.74
N ALA A 108 -16.47 2.01 -14.42
CA ALA A 108 -16.13 1.77 -15.81
C ALA A 108 -14.64 2.06 -16.03
N LYS A 109 -14.01 1.30 -16.92
CA LYS A 109 -12.60 1.51 -17.28
C LYS A 109 -12.39 2.87 -17.95
N GLU A 110 -13.36 3.28 -18.72
CA GLU A 110 -13.39 4.52 -19.51
C GLU A 110 -13.50 5.78 -18.63
N ASN A 111 -13.94 5.64 -17.36
CA ASN A 111 -13.94 6.74 -16.40
C ASN A 111 -12.54 7.30 -16.15
N ARG A 112 -11.49 6.45 -16.26
CA ARG A 112 -10.09 6.89 -16.15
C ARG A 112 -9.53 7.19 -17.53
N GLN A 113 -9.62 8.44 -17.95
CA GLN A 113 -9.16 8.87 -19.29
C GLN A 113 -7.64 8.92 -19.41
N SER A 114 -6.93 9.22 -18.32
CA SER A 114 -5.47 9.24 -18.28
C SER A 114 -4.94 8.91 -16.89
N GLN A 115 -3.63 9.01 -16.69
CA GLN A 115 -3.01 8.79 -15.39
C GLN A 115 -3.46 9.82 -14.34
N SER A 116 -3.75 11.05 -14.76
CA SER A 116 -4.12 12.14 -13.87
C SER A 116 -5.59 12.57 -13.98
N GLN A 117 -6.32 12.13 -15.02
CA GLN A 117 -7.65 12.64 -15.33
C GLN A 117 -8.71 11.54 -15.17
N PHE A 118 -9.72 11.85 -14.39
CA PHE A 118 -10.90 11.03 -14.15
C PHE A 118 -12.15 11.81 -14.52
N GLU A 119 -13.04 11.19 -15.29
CA GLU A 119 -14.35 11.73 -15.66
C GLU A 119 -15.37 10.60 -15.68
N CYS A 120 -16.40 10.71 -14.87
CA CYS A 120 -17.44 9.69 -14.79
C CYS A 120 -18.40 9.79 -15.97
N LEU A 121 -18.54 8.73 -16.72
CA LEU A 121 -19.47 8.67 -17.87
C LEU A 121 -20.95 8.75 -17.46
N GLU A 122 -21.28 8.35 -16.22
CA GLU A 122 -22.65 8.32 -15.74
C GLU A 122 -23.10 9.67 -15.18
N CYS A 123 -22.30 10.29 -14.28
CA CYS A 123 -22.71 11.51 -13.58
C CYS A 123 -21.91 12.75 -13.94
N GLY A 124 -20.95 12.66 -14.88
CA GLY A 124 -20.12 13.78 -15.30
C GLY A 124 -19.14 14.31 -14.24
N TYR A 125 -18.98 13.61 -13.09
CA TYR A 125 -18.02 14.01 -12.06
C TYR A 125 -16.59 13.94 -12.57
N THR A 126 -15.86 15.06 -12.46
CA THR A 126 -14.45 15.19 -12.87
C THR A 126 -13.54 15.38 -11.65
N ALA A 127 -12.38 14.74 -11.66
CA ALA A 127 -11.39 14.86 -10.61
C ALA A 127 -9.99 14.46 -11.11
N ASN A 128 -8.96 14.73 -10.29
CA ASN A 128 -7.69 14.04 -10.45
C ASN A 128 -7.88 12.54 -10.15
N ALA A 129 -7.36 11.66 -11.02
CA ALA A 129 -7.56 10.21 -10.93
C ALA A 129 -7.05 9.61 -9.61
N ASP A 130 -5.93 10.12 -9.08
CA ASP A 130 -5.36 9.63 -7.83
C ASP A 130 -6.17 10.10 -6.62
N ILE A 131 -6.72 11.33 -6.65
CA ILE A 131 -7.64 11.84 -5.62
C ILE A 131 -8.94 11.03 -5.61
N ASN A 132 -9.51 10.73 -6.79
CA ASN A 132 -10.70 9.87 -6.88
C ASN A 132 -10.41 8.48 -6.33
N GLY A 133 -9.28 7.88 -6.68
CA GLY A 133 -8.83 6.60 -6.14
C GLY A 133 -8.69 6.62 -4.61
N ALA A 134 -8.02 7.65 -4.06
CA ALA A 134 -7.85 7.80 -2.62
C ALA A 134 -9.19 7.91 -1.87
N ARG A 135 -10.17 8.63 -2.41
CA ARG A 135 -11.53 8.70 -1.85
C ARG A 135 -12.23 7.34 -1.83
N ASN A 136 -12.10 6.55 -2.89
CA ASN A 136 -12.66 5.20 -2.95
C ASN A 136 -11.99 4.26 -1.94
N ILE A 137 -10.67 4.34 -1.78
CA ILE A 137 -9.89 3.58 -0.80
C ILE A 137 -10.37 3.92 0.61
N LEU A 138 -10.49 5.21 0.93
CA LEU A 138 -10.97 5.66 2.23
C LEU A 138 -12.41 5.18 2.51
N ALA A 139 -13.31 5.33 1.54
CA ALA A 139 -14.70 4.87 1.67
C ALA A 139 -14.80 3.36 1.90
N ALA A 140 -13.97 2.56 1.21
CA ALA A 140 -13.89 1.12 1.43
C ALA A 140 -13.37 0.78 2.85
N GLY A 141 -12.39 1.51 3.37
CA GLY A 141 -11.92 1.36 4.74
C GLY A 141 -12.99 1.65 5.77
N HIS A 142 -13.76 2.71 5.61
CA HIS A 142 -14.91 3.02 6.46
C HIS A 142 -15.99 1.93 6.41
N ALA A 143 -16.28 1.38 5.23
CA ALA A 143 -17.23 0.28 5.09
C ALA A 143 -16.78 -0.98 5.85
N VAL A 144 -15.49 -1.33 5.79
CA VAL A 144 -14.93 -2.46 6.56
C VAL A 144 -15.13 -2.26 8.06
N LEU A 145 -14.88 -1.07 8.59
CA LEU A 145 -15.09 -0.76 10.00
C LEU A 145 -16.57 -0.80 10.40
N ALA A 146 -17.45 -0.24 9.58
CA ALA A 146 -18.89 -0.22 9.83
C ALA A 146 -19.50 -1.65 9.87
N CYS A 147 -18.95 -2.58 9.07
CA CYS A 147 -19.35 -3.99 9.08
C CYS A 147 -18.74 -4.83 10.22
N GLY A 148 -18.03 -4.19 11.17
CA GLY A 148 -17.40 -4.91 12.29
C GLY A 148 -16.21 -5.80 11.87
N GLY A 149 -15.64 -5.55 10.70
CA GLY A 149 -14.47 -6.25 10.18
C GLY A 149 -13.26 -6.02 11.09
N ARG A 150 -12.90 -7.03 11.90
CA ARG A 150 -11.57 -7.05 12.53
C ARG A 150 -10.56 -7.17 11.41
N VAL A 151 -9.66 -6.22 11.32
CA VAL A 151 -8.44 -6.38 10.54
C VAL A 151 -7.65 -7.49 11.21
N GLN A 152 -7.68 -8.68 10.63
CA GLN A 152 -6.74 -9.73 11.00
C GLN A 152 -5.35 -9.23 10.60
N SER A 153 -4.59 -8.77 11.59
CA SER A 153 -3.15 -8.78 11.47
C SER A 153 -2.74 -10.26 11.45
N ASP A 154 -2.44 -10.80 10.28
CA ASP A 154 -1.88 -12.15 10.10
C ASP A 154 -0.45 -12.22 10.65
N ARG A 155 -0.29 -11.88 11.92
CA ARG A 155 0.91 -12.20 12.68
C ARG A 155 0.48 -12.88 13.97
N PRO A 156 0.94 -14.12 14.22
CA PRO A 156 0.78 -14.71 15.53
C PRO A 156 1.48 -13.79 16.54
N SER A 157 0.71 -13.24 17.46
CA SER A 157 1.30 -12.59 18.64
C SER A 157 2.13 -13.61 19.35
N LYS A 158 3.47 -13.44 19.37
CA LYS A 158 4.31 -14.16 20.32
C LYS A 158 3.86 -13.67 21.71
N GLN A 159 3.06 -14.47 22.37
CA GLN A 159 2.84 -14.33 23.81
C GLN A 159 4.18 -14.63 24.46
N GLU A 160 4.79 -13.63 25.08
CA GLU A 160 5.85 -13.87 26.05
C GLU A 160 5.24 -14.67 27.21
N PRO A 161 5.91 -15.73 27.68
CA PRO A 161 5.41 -16.48 28.83
C PRO A 161 5.38 -15.54 30.04
N ALA A 162 4.21 -15.47 30.68
CA ALA A 162 4.07 -14.76 31.95
C ALA A 162 5.03 -15.42 32.97
N GLU A 163 6.01 -14.67 33.46
CA GLU A 163 6.84 -15.10 34.61
C GLU A 163 5.89 -15.23 35.82
N VAL A 164 5.78 -16.49 36.27
CA VAL A 164 5.12 -16.82 37.54
C VAL A 164 6.05 -16.40 38.66
N ILE A 165 5.75 -15.25 39.30
CA ILE A 165 6.41 -14.86 40.53
C ILE A 165 5.95 -15.84 41.60
N GLN A 166 6.78 -16.81 41.95
CA GLN A 166 6.60 -17.63 43.14
C GLN A 166 7.00 -16.80 44.37
N THR A 167 6.01 -16.30 45.08
CA THR A 167 6.19 -15.78 46.42
C THR A 167 6.36 -16.95 47.36
N SER A 168 7.59 -17.13 47.83
CA SER A 168 7.90 -18.04 48.95
C SER A 168 7.47 -17.40 50.25
N VAL A 169 6.62 -18.07 51.03
CA VAL A 169 6.34 -17.83 52.43
C VAL A 169 7.40 -18.49 53.30
#